data_323137283f638c874dddb0a63bda79a0
#
_entry.id   323137283f638c874dddb0a63bda79a0
#
_cell.length_a   1.000
_cell.length_b   1.000
_cell.length_c   1.000
_cell.angle_alpha   90.00
_cell.angle_beta   90.00
_cell.angle_gamma   90.00
#
_symmetry.space_group_name_H-M   'P 1'
#
loop_
_entity.id
_entity.type
_entity.pdbx_description
1 polymer ?
#
loop_
_entity_poly.entity_id
_entity_poly.type
_entity_poly.pdbx_seq_one_letter_code
_entity_poly.pdbx_strand_id
1 'polypeptide(L)'
;MAARLLAALCLALAGCASSSPRSPEAALARLIEDAVAGRAASDQYQNVDPVDEDTIKQFVYVEEWLDVNGESVVGVRPGATPMEGSFRFTRSADGRTTYLISYGWPGPQVRSRVLRPAPGSQVMLLGWSDLLPWEQLGAVCVITTPREMADEENHPCKQAFVFKVEAPR
;
A
#
# COMPACT_ATOMS: atom_id res chain seq x y z
N MET A 1 -51.17 -0.55 -42.40
CA MET A 1 -50.78 -1.80 -41.73
C MET A 1 -49.37 -1.62 -41.22
N ALA A 2 -49.24 -1.45 -39.93
CA ALA A 2 -47.98 -1.09 -39.25
C ALA A 2 -47.28 -2.33 -38.76
N ALA A 3 -46.06 -2.59 -39.24
CA ALA A 3 -45.16 -3.60 -38.68
C ALA A 3 -44.27 -2.95 -37.66
N ARG A 4 -44.46 -3.30 -36.39
CA ARG A 4 -43.63 -2.88 -35.26
C ARG A 4 -42.37 -3.75 -35.23
N LEU A 5 -41.21 -3.12 -35.48
CA LEU A 5 -39.91 -3.70 -35.13
C LEU A 5 -39.65 -3.44 -33.67
N LEU A 6 -39.68 -4.48 -32.82
CA LEU A 6 -39.13 -4.47 -31.48
C LEU A 6 -37.62 -4.72 -31.59
N ALA A 7 -36.83 -3.64 -31.47
CA ALA A 7 -35.38 -3.78 -31.25
C ALA A 7 -35.17 -4.13 -29.77
N ALA A 8 -34.84 -5.38 -29.48
CA ALA A 8 -34.38 -5.82 -28.17
C ALA A 8 -32.96 -5.28 -27.94
N LEU A 9 -32.86 -4.24 -27.14
CA LEU A 9 -31.58 -3.72 -26.64
C LEU A 9 -31.04 -4.70 -25.59
N CYS A 10 -30.21 -5.64 -26.03
CA CYS A 10 -29.40 -6.44 -25.09
C CYS A 10 -28.34 -5.53 -24.47
N LEU A 11 -28.64 -4.97 -23.31
CA LEU A 11 -27.60 -4.42 -22.44
C LEU A 11 -26.72 -5.59 -21.98
N ALA A 12 -25.58 -5.77 -22.63
CA ALA A 12 -24.50 -6.59 -22.13
C ALA A 12 -23.93 -5.86 -20.92
N LEU A 13 -24.42 -6.25 -19.72
CA LEU A 13 -23.72 -5.97 -18.47
C LEU A 13 -22.41 -6.77 -18.54
N ALA A 14 -21.37 -6.14 -19.07
CA ALA A 14 -20.00 -6.59 -18.88
C ALA A 14 -19.72 -6.42 -17.38
N GLY A 15 -20.06 -7.43 -16.60
CA GLY A 15 -19.57 -7.58 -15.23
C GLY A 15 -18.06 -7.62 -15.33
N CYS A 16 -17.40 -6.58 -14.82
CA CYS A 16 -15.99 -6.66 -14.51
C CYS A 16 -15.82 -7.78 -13.48
N ALA A 17 -15.58 -9.00 -13.95
CA ALA A 17 -15.07 -10.05 -13.13
C ALA A 17 -13.69 -9.58 -12.66
N SER A 18 -13.61 -9.09 -11.44
CA SER A 18 -12.33 -8.83 -10.80
C SER A 18 -11.63 -10.18 -10.66
N SER A 19 -10.72 -10.46 -11.60
CA SER A 19 -9.90 -11.66 -11.55
C SER A 19 -9.13 -11.66 -10.22
N SER A 20 -9.27 -12.75 -9.46
CA SER A 20 -8.46 -12.97 -8.25
C SER A 20 -6.97 -12.80 -8.59
N PRO A 21 -6.17 -12.25 -7.68
CA PRO A 21 -4.73 -12.16 -7.87
C PRO A 21 -4.15 -13.55 -8.19
N ARG A 22 -3.22 -13.62 -9.15
CA ARG A 22 -2.61 -14.89 -9.55
C ARG A 22 -1.38 -15.25 -8.75
N SER A 23 -0.88 -14.36 -7.90
CA SER A 23 0.27 -14.61 -7.02
C SER A 23 0.11 -13.87 -5.70
N PRO A 24 0.83 -14.30 -4.64
CA PRO A 24 0.86 -13.63 -3.35
C PRO A 24 1.26 -12.15 -3.45
N GLU A 25 2.25 -11.85 -4.29
CA GLU A 25 2.74 -10.50 -4.51
C GLU A 25 1.66 -9.61 -5.18
N ALA A 26 0.92 -10.16 -6.12
CA ALA A 26 -0.18 -9.45 -6.77
C ALA A 26 -1.33 -9.19 -5.80
N ALA A 27 -1.59 -10.12 -4.86
CA ALA A 27 -2.58 -9.94 -3.80
C ALA A 27 -2.18 -8.81 -2.86
N LEU A 28 -0.92 -8.76 -2.41
CA LEU A 28 -0.39 -7.68 -1.60
C LEU A 28 -0.43 -6.34 -2.33
N ALA A 29 0.02 -6.30 -3.59
CA ALA A 29 -0.02 -5.08 -4.38
C ALA A 29 -1.45 -4.54 -4.51
N ARG A 30 -2.43 -5.41 -4.75
CA ARG A 30 -3.84 -5.03 -4.83
C ARG A 30 -4.35 -4.47 -3.49
N LEU A 31 -4.00 -5.08 -2.36
CA LEU A 31 -4.35 -4.57 -1.03
C LEU A 31 -3.83 -3.14 -0.83
N ILE A 32 -2.58 -2.88 -1.18
CA ILE A 32 -1.97 -1.56 -1.08
C ILE A 32 -2.68 -0.56 -2.00
N GLU A 33 -2.93 -0.91 -3.26
CA GLU A 33 -3.62 -0.03 -4.22
C GLU A 33 -5.07 0.26 -3.79
N ASP A 34 -5.77 -0.69 -3.15
CA ASP A 34 -7.10 -0.46 -2.61
C ASP A 34 -7.07 0.54 -1.45
N ALA A 35 -6.13 0.42 -0.52
CA ALA A 35 -5.94 1.36 0.58
C ALA A 35 -5.60 2.77 0.06
N VAL A 36 -4.71 2.88 -0.93
CA VAL A 36 -4.33 4.13 -1.59
C VAL A 36 -5.50 4.78 -2.32
N ALA A 37 -6.43 3.99 -2.87
CA ALA A 37 -7.66 4.46 -3.49
C ALA A 37 -8.82 4.69 -2.50
N GLY A 38 -8.61 4.44 -1.21
CA GLY A 38 -9.64 4.58 -0.18
C GLY A 38 -10.72 3.49 -0.23
N ARG A 39 -10.43 2.36 -0.86
CA ARG A 39 -11.32 1.19 -0.86
C ARG A 39 -11.07 0.31 0.36
N ALA A 40 -12.12 -0.33 0.86
CA ALA A 40 -11.97 -1.25 1.97
C ALA A 40 -11.23 -2.53 1.53
N ALA A 41 -10.23 -2.94 2.31
CA ALA A 41 -9.48 -4.17 2.06
C ALA A 41 -10.34 -5.44 2.11
N SER A 42 -11.50 -5.37 2.77
CA SER A 42 -12.40 -6.51 3.00
C SER A 42 -13.07 -7.06 1.73
N ASP A 43 -13.18 -6.27 0.67
CA ASP A 43 -13.96 -6.66 -0.51
C ASP A 43 -13.28 -7.74 -1.36
N GLN A 44 -11.96 -7.93 -1.17
CA GLN A 44 -11.18 -8.89 -1.96
C GLN A 44 -11.41 -10.35 -1.57
N TYR A 45 -11.82 -10.60 -0.32
CA TYR A 45 -11.81 -11.94 0.28
C TYR A 45 -13.21 -12.44 0.66
N GLN A 46 -14.26 -11.67 0.37
CA GLN A 46 -15.62 -12.01 0.80
C GLN A 46 -16.29 -13.15 -0.01
N ASN A 47 -15.75 -13.52 -1.17
CA ASN A 47 -16.36 -14.48 -2.08
C ASN A 47 -15.35 -15.48 -2.67
N VAL A 48 -14.39 -15.95 -1.86
CA VAL A 48 -13.44 -16.98 -2.31
C VAL A 48 -14.00 -18.36 -1.94
N ASP A 49 -14.56 -19.04 -2.93
CA ASP A 49 -15.07 -20.41 -2.77
C ASP A 49 -14.75 -21.21 -4.06
N PRO A 50 -14.11 -22.37 -3.99
CA PRO A 50 -13.42 -22.98 -2.85
C PRO A 50 -12.01 -22.38 -2.59
N VAL A 51 -11.57 -22.48 -1.32
CA VAL A 51 -10.22 -22.07 -0.92
C VAL A 51 -9.23 -23.13 -1.41
N ASP A 52 -8.51 -22.85 -2.48
CA ASP A 52 -7.45 -23.70 -2.98
C ASP A 52 -6.11 -23.42 -2.29
N GLU A 53 -5.10 -24.26 -2.54
CA GLU A 53 -3.78 -24.14 -1.94
C GLU A 53 -3.09 -22.80 -2.30
N ASP A 54 -3.28 -22.31 -3.51
CA ASP A 54 -2.69 -21.03 -3.95
C ASP A 54 -3.35 -19.85 -3.25
N THR A 55 -4.65 -19.92 -3.03
CA THR A 55 -5.38 -18.92 -2.23
C THR A 55 -4.89 -18.91 -0.78
N ILE A 56 -4.65 -20.06 -0.16
CA ILE A 56 -4.10 -20.17 1.19
C ILE A 56 -2.70 -19.51 1.25
N LYS A 57 -1.83 -19.79 0.28
CA LYS A 57 -0.49 -19.17 0.21
C LYS A 57 -0.57 -17.63 0.09
N GLN A 58 -1.53 -17.12 -0.67
CA GLN A 58 -1.75 -15.68 -0.78
C GLN A 58 -2.18 -15.07 0.56
N PHE A 59 -3.10 -15.73 1.28
CA PHE A 59 -3.54 -15.26 2.60
C PHE A 59 -2.38 -15.21 3.60
N VAL A 60 -1.62 -16.30 3.73
CA VAL A 60 -0.49 -16.37 4.65
C VAL A 60 0.53 -15.26 4.33
N TYR A 61 0.86 -15.08 3.06
CA TYR A 61 1.81 -14.06 2.64
C TYR A 61 1.35 -12.63 2.97
N VAL A 62 0.08 -12.33 2.73
CA VAL A 62 -0.50 -11.03 3.02
C VAL A 62 -0.63 -10.82 4.53
N GLU A 63 -0.98 -11.86 5.29
CA GLU A 63 -1.09 -11.81 6.75
C GLU A 63 0.27 -11.52 7.40
N GLU A 64 1.34 -12.23 7.00
CA GLU A 64 2.70 -11.95 7.48
C GLU A 64 3.13 -10.51 7.22
N TRP A 65 2.77 -9.94 6.08
CA TRP A 65 3.05 -8.55 5.77
C TRP A 65 2.21 -7.59 6.63
N LEU A 66 0.93 -7.91 6.85
CA LEU A 66 0.01 -7.11 7.67
C LEU A 66 0.41 -7.07 9.13
N ASP A 67 0.99 -8.14 9.67
CA ASP A 67 1.50 -8.18 11.05
C ASP A 67 2.54 -7.08 11.31
N VAL A 68 3.34 -6.74 10.32
CA VAL A 68 4.36 -5.69 10.41
C VAL A 68 3.80 -4.32 9.96
N ASN A 69 3.02 -4.29 8.88
CA ASN A 69 2.72 -3.06 8.13
C ASN A 69 1.23 -2.69 8.12
N GLY A 70 0.36 -3.45 8.80
CA GLY A 70 -1.10 -3.33 8.67
C GLY A 70 -1.65 -1.96 9.00
N GLU A 71 -1.03 -1.21 9.92
CA GLU A 71 -1.43 0.16 10.25
C GLU A 71 -1.38 1.13 9.04
N SER A 72 -0.61 0.79 8.01
CA SER A 72 -0.45 1.61 6.80
C SER A 72 -1.56 1.43 5.76
N VAL A 73 -2.37 0.37 5.88
CA VAL A 73 -3.42 0.03 4.92
C VAL A 73 -4.79 -0.21 5.54
N VAL A 74 -4.86 -0.47 6.86
CA VAL A 74 -6.13 -0.70 7.57
C VAL A 74 -6.59 0.57 8.27
N GLY A 75 -7.82 1.01 8.00
CA GLY A 75 -8.41 2.19 8.64
C GLY A 75 -7.75 3.52 8.22
N VAL A 76 -7.04 3.53 7.12
CA VAL A 76 -6.35 4.71 6.59
C VAL A 76 -7.21 5.47 5.57
N ARG A 77 -6.69 6.62 5.14
CA ARG A 77 -7.24 7.43 4.04
C ARG A 77 -6.17 7.57 2.94
N PRO A 78 -6.56 7.82 1.69
CA PRO A 78 -5.62 8.20 0.65
C PRO A 78 -4.74 9.37 1.06
N GLY A 79 -3.48 9.36 0.66
CA GLY A 79 -2.61 10.53 0.75
C GLY A 79 -3.11 11.65 -0.16
N ALA A 80 -2.76 12.92 0.14
CA ALA A 80 -3.09 14.06 -0.72
C ALA A 80 -2.52 13.90 -2.14
N THR A 81 -1.34 13.30 -2.24
CA THR A 81 -0.75 12.79 -3.48
C THR A 81 -0.58 11.30 -3.28
N PRO A 82 -1.38 10.46 -3.95
CA PRO A 82 -1.45 9.04 -3.63
C PRO A 82 -0.24 8.23 -4.13
N MET A 83 0.53 8.75 -5.09
CA MET A 83 1.69 8.05 -5.66
C MET A 83 2.82 8.98 -6.10
N GLU A 84 4.05 8.45 -6.06
CA GLU A 84 5.26 9.06 -6.62
C GLU A 84 6.20 7.94 -7.08
N GLY A 85 6.25 7.66 -8.39
CA GLY A 85 7.01 6.54 -8.93
C GLY A 85 6.56 5.19 -8.33
N SER A 86 7.48 4.47 -7.70
CA SER A 86 7.19 3.21 -6.99
C SER A 86 6.59 3.41 -5.59
N PHE A 87 6.50 4.65 -5.12
CA PHE A 87 5.95 4.95 -3.79
C PHE A 87 4.43 5.11 -3.82
N ARG A 88 3.78 4.67 -2.75
CA ARG A 88 2.37 4.87 -2.46
C ARG A 88 2.22 5.59 -1.13
N PHE A 89 1.16 6.38 -1.00
CA PHE A 89 0.95 7.18 0.20
C PHE A 89 -0.45 6.98 0.75
N THR A 90 -0.50 6.68 2.05
CA THR A 90 -1.73 6.67 2.83
C THR A 90 -1.56 7.57 4.06
N ARG A 91 -2.64 7.86 4.76
CA ARG A 91 -2.64 8.66 5.98
C ARG A 91 -3.53 8.01 7.03
N SER A 92 -3.14 8.12 8.29
CA SER A 92 -4.00 7.74 9.41
C SER A 92 -5.34 8.51 9.38
N ALA A 93 -6.36 7.93 10.00
CA ALA A 93 -7.70 8.52 10.05
C ALA A 93 -7.72 9.94 10.64
N ASP A 94 -6.87 10.21 11.65
CA ASP A 94 -6.70 11.51 12.28
C ASP A 94 -5.81 12.48 11.47
N GLY A 95 -5.16 11.98 10.40
CA GLY A 95 -4.30 12.74 9.51
C GLY A 95 -2.93 13.11 10.09
N ARG A 96 -2.57 12.60 11.27
CA ARG A 96 -1.28 12.91 11.94
C ARG A 96 -0.12 12.10 11.43
N THR A 97 -0.39 10.94 10.89
CA THR A 97 0.61 10.02 10.34
C THR A 97 0.47 9.92 8.83
N THR A 98 1.59 10.00 8.13
CA THR A 98 1.69 9.70 6.71
C THR A 98 2.54 8.45 6.54
N TYR A 99 2.06 7.51 5.76
CA TYR A 99 2.79 6.31 5.40
C TYR A 99 3.26 6.42 3.95
N LEU A 100 4.56 6.20 3.73
CA LEU A 100 5.15 5.97 2.41
C LEU A 100 5.39 4.48 2.29
N ILE A 101 4.74 3.84 1.34
CA ILE A 101 4.88 2.42 1.03
C ILE A 101 5.74 2.32 -0.23
N SER A 102 6.90 1.68 -0.13
CA SER A 102 7.81 1.43 -1.25
C SER A 102 7.67 0.01 -1.76
N TYR A 103 7.34 -0.17 -3.03
CA TYR A 103 7.47 -1.47 -3.66
C TYR A 103 8.94 -1.81 -3.87
N GLY A 104 9.41 -2.84 -3.17
CA GLY A 104 10.82 -3.21 -3.09
C GLY A 104 11.63 -2.31 -2.14
N TRP A 105 12.81 -2.79 -1.79
CA TRP A 105 13.75 -2.04 -0.95
C TRP A 105 14.29 -0.81 -1.67
N PRO A 106 14.15 0.40 -1.11
CA PRO A 106 14.55 1.63 -1.81
C PRO A 106 16.05 1.92 -1.76
N GLY A 107 16.85 1.06 -1.11
CA GLY A 107 18.28 1.26 -0.91
C GLY A 107 18.60 2.15 0.30
N PRO A 108 19.81 2.76 0.35
CA PRO A 108 20.30 3.48 1.51
C PRO A 108 19.57 4.80 1.79
N GLN A 109 18.76 5.28 0.87
CA GLN A 109 17.99 6.51 1.01
C GLN A 109 16.63 6.42 0.31
N VAL A 110 15.60 6.88 1.00
CA VAL A 110 14.30 7.21 0.40
C VAL A 110 14.30 8.69 0.04
N ARG A 111 13.99 9.02 -1.19
CA ARG A 111 13.91 10.41 -1.67
C ARG A 111 12.51 10.69 -2.22
N SER A 112 11.77 11.59 -1.55
CA SER A 112 10.40 11.92 -1.94
C SER A 112 10.19 13.43 -2.05
N ARG A 113 9.47 13.83 -3.10
CA ARG A 113 8.97 15.19 -3.27
C ARG A 113 7.56 15.37 -2.72
N VAL A 114 6.90 14.29 -2.35
CA VAL A 114 5.55 14.30 -1.76
C VAL A 114 5.62 14.47 -0.26
N LEU A 115 6.54 13.79 0.42
CA LEU A 115 6.72 13.93 1.87
C LEU A 115 7.17 15.35 2.24
N ARG A 116 6.50 15.90 3.26
CA ARG A 116 6.81 17.19 3.88
C ARG A 116 6.69 17.07 5.39
N PRO A 117 7.60 16.35 6.05
CA PRO A 117 7.57 16.25 7.50
C PRO A 117 7.75 17.65 8.11
N ALA A 118 6.97 17.97 9.12
CA ALA A 118 7.17 19.17 9.91
C ALA A 118 8.45 19.05 10.75
N PRO A 119 9.12 20.15 11.13
CA PRO A 119 10.22 20.10 12.08
C PRO A 119 9.80 19.37 13.37
N GLY A 120 10.59 18.40 13.82
CA GLY A 120 10.27 17.54 14.98
C GLY A 120 9.43 16.31 14.66
N SER A 121 9.06 16.08 13.40
CA SER A 121 8.44 14.82 12.99
C SER A 121 9.37 13.63 13.23
N GLN A 122 8.79 12.50 13.62
CA GLN A 122 9.50 11.23 13.75
C GLN A 122 9.29 10.39 12.49
N VAL A 123 10.37 9.75 12.03
CA VAL A 123 10.34 8.84 10.90
C VAL A 123 10.80 7.47 11.35
N MET A 124 10.05 6.45 10.99
CA MET A 124 10.29 5.05 11.34
C MET A 124 10.13 4.17 10.12
N LEU A 125 10.87 3.07 10.07
CA LEU A 125 10.58 1.93 9.18
C LEU A 125 9.75 0.94 10.01
N LEU A 126 8.58 0.54 9.56
CA LEU A 126 7.76 -0.45 10.28
C LEU A 126 8.51 -1.78 10.36
N GLY A 127 8.50 -2.38 11.55
CA GLY A 127 9.30 -3.57 11.87
C GLY A 127 10.75 -3.30 12.25
N TRP A 128 11.16 -2.03 12.33
CA TRP A 128 12.46 -1.60 12.85
C TRP A 128 12.28 -0.72 14.09
N SER A 129 13.15 -0.89 15.11
CA SER A 129 12.96 -0.29 16.44
C SER A 129 13.38 1.18 16.52
N ASP A 130 14.33 1.60 15.69
CA ASP A 130 14.95 2.91 15.82
C ASP A 130 14.32 3.95 14.89
N LEU A 131 14.39 5.22 15.33
CA LEU A 131 14.01 6.34 14.47
C LEU A 131 15.03 6.50 13.35
N LEU A 132 14.52 6.83 12.16
CA LEU A 132 15.34 7.07 10.98
C LEU A 132 15.73 8.55 10.89
N PRO A 133 17.00 8.86 10.60
CA PRO A 133 17.42 10.21 10.25
C PRO A 133 16.72 10.68 8.96
N TRP A 134 16.25 11.92 8.97
CA TRP A 134 15.70 12.53 7.78
C TRP A 134 16.06 14.01 7.69
N GLU A 135 16.05 14.55 6.49
CA GLU A 135 16.30 15.96 6.21
C GLU A 135 15.42 16.47 5.06
N GLN A 136 15.09 17.76 5.09
CA GLN A 136 14.37 18.41 4.01
C GLN A 136 15.35 19.23 3.17
N LEU A 137 15.70 18.75 1.98
CA LEU A 137 16.58 19.41 1.03
C LEU A 137 15.75 20.14 -0.04
N GLY A 138 15.38 21.37 0.23
CA GLY A 138 14.47 22.13 -0.62
C GLY A 138 13.14 21.43 -0.83
N ALA A 139 12.87 20.99 -2.06
CA ALA A 139 11.65 20.27 -2.41
C ALA A 139 11.72 18.75 -2.19
N VAL A 140 12.81 18.21 -1.65
CA VAL A 140 12.99 16.76 -1.48
C VAL A 140 13.18 16.43 -0.01
N CYS A 141 12.35 15.52 0.52
CA CYS A 141 12.60 14.85 1.79
C CYS A 141 13.53 13.66 1.53
N VAL A 142 14.59 13.55 2.31
CA VAL A 142 15.54 12.43 2.27
C VAL A 142 15.48 11.73 3.61
N ILE A 143 15.18 10.43 3.59
CA ILE A 143 15.22 9.56 4.77
C ILE A 143 16.40 8.62 4.59
N THR A 144 17.27 8.51 5.58
CA THR A 144 18.40 7.58 5.57
C THR A 144 17.99 6.28 6.22
N THR A 145 18.17 5.16 5.51
CA THR A 145 17.87 3.83 6.02
C THR A 145 19.02 3.28 6.86
N PRO A 146 18.76 2.34 7.79
CA PRO A 146 19.82 1.70 8.57
C PRO A 146 20.82 0.97 7.67
N ARG A 147 22.09 1.01 8.03
CA ARG A 147 23.16 0.33 7.26
C ARG A 147 23.00 -1.19 7.27
N GLU A 148 22.47 -1.73 8.34
CA GLU A 148 22.17 -3.14 8.53
C GLU A 148 21.20 -3.68 7.48
N MET A 149 20.34 -2.80 6.95
CA MET A 149 19.37 -3.11 5.89
C MET A 149 20.02 -3.21 4.49
N ALA A 150 21.34 -3.04 4.37
CA ALA A 150 22.06 -3.40 3.15
C ALA A 150 22.05 -4.92 2.91
N ASP A 151 21.87 -5.70 3.95
CA ASP A 151 21.68 -7.15 3.90
C ASP A 151 20.16 -7.44 3.95
N GLU A 152 19.68 -8.15 2.92
CA GLU A 152 18.27 -8.51 2.78
C GLU A 152 17.75 -9.41 3.92
N GLU A 153 18.66 -10.15 4.60
CA GLU A 153 18.30 -10.98 5.75
C GLU A 153 17.81 -10.15 6.94
N ASN A 154 18.20 -8.87 7.02
CA ASN A 154 17.77 -7.96 8.06
C ASN A 154 16.47 -7.20 7.72
N HIS A 155 15.91 -7.39 6.53
CA HIS A 155 14.68 -6.72 6.15
C HIS A 155 13.50 -7.18 7.04
N PRO A 156 12.70 -6.25 7.60
CA PRO A 156 11.58 -6.58 8.48
C PRO A 156 10.44 -7.29 7.74
N CYS A 157 10.41 -7.18 6.44
CA CYS A 157 9.42 -7.82 5.56
C CYS A 157 9.98 -7.96 4.15
N LYS A 158 9.19 -8.54 3.25
CA LYS A 158 9.51 -8.68 1.83
C LYS A 158 8.56 -7.82 0.99
N GLN A 159 8.92 -7.55 -0.26
CA GLN A 159 8.09 -6.93 -1.31
C GLN A 159 7.77 -5.45 -1.12
N ALA A 160 7.23 -5.01 0.02
CA ALA A 160 6.85 -3.64 0.24
C ALA A 160 7.25 -3.19 1.65
N PHE A 161 7.91 -2.05 1.72
CA PHE A 161 8.47 -1.47 2.95
C PHE A 161 7.74 -0.18 3.29
N VAL A 162 7.40 0.01 4.56
CA VAL A 162 6.59 1.16 4.99
C VAL A 162 7.39 2.09 5.87
N PHE A 163 7.52 3.34 5.42
CA PHE A 163 8.09 4.43 6.19
C PHE A 163 6.95 5.26 6.79
N LYS A 164 6.89 5.25 8.11
CA LYS A 164 5.91 5.98 8.90
C LYS A 164 6.47 7.33 9.28
N VAL A 165 5.73 8.39 8.98
CA VAL A 165 6.07 9.78 9.33
C VAL A 165 5.01 10.30 10.28
N GLU A 166 5.36 10.51 11.54
CA GLU A 166 4.47 11.07 12.55
C GLU A 166 4.74 12.57 12.74
N ALA A 167 3.67 13.37 12.68
CA ALA A 167 3.74 14.78 13.01
C ALA A 167 4.10 14.98 14.49
N PRO A 168 4.81 16.05 14.86
CA PRO A 168 5.10 16.37 16.25
C PRO A 168 3.79 16.55 17.04
N ARG A 169 3.86 16.24 18.34
CA ARG A 169 2.73 16.40 19.27
C ARG A 169 2.46 17.86 19.60
#